data_1e00a0e2ed4fb5dce6c2eeb5fb65b57a
#
_entry.id   1e00a0e2ed4fb5dce6c2eeb5fb65b57a
#
_cell.length_a   1.000
_cell.length_b   1.000
_cell.length_c   1.000
_cell.angle_alpha   90.00
_cell.angle_beta   90.00
_cell.angle_gamma   90.00
#
_symmetry.space_group_name_H-M   'P 1'
#
loop_
_entity.id
_entity.type
_entity.pdbx_description
1 polymer ?
#
loop_
_entity_poly.entity_id
_entity_poly.type
_entity_poly.pdbx_seq_one_letter_code
_entity_poly.pdbx_strand_id
1 'polypeptide(L)'
;MLDQVLQFFNIKPDYDLNLMKPNQTLFDITADALRGMEKILDEVKPDLIIVQGDTTTVFTGALAAFYKQIPIAHLEAGLRSGDKYSPFPEEMNRILTSHIADYHWAPTEKAKQNLLAEGIKEEKIFVVQNTVIDALLLALELLKKEGDSKYKEFFKDIDFNKKIVLITAHRRESFGEPFENICNAVKELSSKYPDVEFVYPVHLNPNVREVVYRILSGISNVHLIEPLEYPYMVWIMNKSY
;
A
#
# COMPACT_ATOMS: atom_id res chain seq x y z
N MET A 1 10.23 4.47 2.91
CA MET A 1 8.90 4.74 2.33
C MET A 1 7.96 5.42 3.34
N LEU A 2 7.73 4.87 4.53
CA LEU A 2 6.84 5.50 5.52
C LEU A 2 7.25 6.94 5.86
N ASP A 3 8.54 7.19 6.13
CA ASP A 3 9.06 8.52 6.50
C ASP A 3 8.71 9.61 5.48
N GLN A 4 8.77 9.30 4.18
CA GLN A 4 8.40 10.24 3.11
C GLN A 4 6.92 10.66 3.20
N VAL A 5 6.03 9.70 3.52
CA VAL A 5 4.60 9.96 3.67
C VAL A 5 4.33 10.80 4.92
N LEU A 6 4.97 10.45 6.03
CA LEU A 6 4.88 11.22 7.28
C LEU A 6 5.37 12.66 7.09
N GLN A 7 6.51 12.85 6.43
CA GLN A 7 7.05 14.17 6.11
C GLN A 7 6.11 14.97 5.19
N PHE A 8 5.58 14.33 4.14
CA PHE A 8 4.67 14.98 3.21
C PHE A 8 3.40 15.50 3.88
N PHE A 9 2.83 14.73 4.80
CA PHE A 9 1.65 15.14 5.57
C PHE A 9 1.99 15.93 6.85
N ASN A 10 3.28 16.23 7.09
CA ASN A 10 3.76 16.87 8.31
C ASN A 10 3.31 16.15 9.59
N ILE A 11 3.37 14.83 9.58
CA ILE A 11 3.03 13.97 10.72
C ILE A 11 4.33 13.56 11.43
N LYS A 12 4.41 13.81 12.73
CA LYS A 12 5.48 13.31 13.57
C LYS A 12 4.93 12.19 14.47
N PRO A 13 5.43 10.96 14.36
CA PRO A 13 5.02 9.88 15.25
C PRO A 13 5.55 10.15 16.67
N ASP A 14 4.77 9.80 17.68
CA ASP A 14 5.20 9.89 19.09
C ASP A 14 6.16 8.76 19.44
N TYR A 15 5.99 7.59 18.80
CA TYR A 15 6.84 6.41 18.99
C TYR A 15 7.22 5.81 17.64
N ASP A 16 8.48 5.43 17.49
CA ASP A 16 9.01 4.67 16.38
C ASP A 16 9.86 3.51 16.90
N LEU A 17 9.44 2.28 16.65
CA LEU A 17 10.17 1.09 17.07
C LEU A 17 11.40 0.82 16.20
N ASN A 18 11.48 1.43 15.02
CA ASN A 18 12.58 1.30 14.06
C ASN A 18 13.05 -0.16 13.88
N LEU A 19 12.10 -1.05 13.60
CA LEU A 19 12.31 -2.50 13.62
C LEU A 19 13.05 -3.05 12.41
N MET A 20 13.09 -2.30 11.30
CA MET A 20 13.60 -2.81 10.02
C MET A 20 15.11 -3.02 10.04
N LYS A 21 15.54 -4.28 9.83
CA LYS A 21 16.94 -4.69 9.75
C LYS A 21 17.16 -5.54 8.50
N PRO A 22 18.38 -5.56 7.92
CA PRO A 22 18.67 -6.46 6.81
C PRO A 22 18.45 -7.94 7.20
N ASN A 23 17.91 -8.73 6.28
CA ASN A 23 17.69 -10.17 6.41
C ASN A 23 16.82 -10.62 7.59
N GLN A 24 15.93 -9.75 8.09
CA GLN A 24 14.95 -10.12 9.11
C GLN A 24 14.01 -11.22 8.63
N THR A 25 13.73 -12.17 9.52
CA THR A 25 12.66 -13.16 9.36
C THR A 25 11.33 -12.61 9.89
N LEU A 26 10.23 -13.27 9.54
CA LEU A 26 8.92 -12.97 10.14
C LEU A 26 8.94 -13.21 11.67
N PHE A 27 9.71 -14.16 12.13
CA PHE A 27 9.89 -14.42 13.57
C PHE A 27 10.54 -13.23 14.28
N ASP A 28 11.60 -12.65 13.70
CA ASP A 28 12.30 -11.50 14.26
C ASP A 28 11.35 -10.29 14.34
N ILE A 29 10.66 -9.97 13.24
CA ILE A 29 9.71 -8.84 13.18
C ILE A 29 8.60 -9.03 14.21
N THR A 30 8.01 -10.23 14.29
CA THR A 30 6.93 -10.53 15.23
C THR A 30 7.38 -10.36 16.69
N ALA A 31 8.54 -10.93 17.04
CA ALA A 31 9.06 -10.87 18.41
C ALA A 31 9.46 -9.45 18.81
N ASP A 32 10.19 -8.74 17.94
CA ASP A 32 10.66 -7.38 18.21
C ASP A 32 9.49 -6.39 18.31
N ALA A 33 8.50 -6.49 17.39
CA ALA A 33 7.30 -5.65 17.42
C ALA A 33 6.45 -5.89 18.68
N LEU A 34 6.23 -7.16 19.05
CA LEU A 34 5.44 -7.49 20.24
C LEU A 34 6.09 -6.95 21.52
N ARG A 35 7.43 -7.12 21.69
CA ARG A 35 8.18 -6.60 22.83
C ARG A 35 8.27 -5.07 22.85
N GLY A 36 8.36 -4.45 21.68
CA GLY A 36 8.34 -2.99 21.56
C GLY A 36 6.99 -2.41 21.96
N MET A 37 5.89 -3.00 21.48
CA MET A 37 4.54 -2.61 21.81
C MET A 37 4.21 -2.77 23.28
N GLU A 38 4.69 -3.83 23.94
CA GLU A 38 4.50 -4.01 25.40
C GLU A 38 4.94 -2.78 26.18
N LYS A 39 6.13 -2.25 25.89
CA LYS A 39 6.69 -1.09 26.59
C LYS A 39 5.85 0.18 26.35
N ILE A 40 5.45 0.41 25.09
CA ILE A 40 4.64 1.57 24.72
C ILE A 40 3.26 1.50 25.41
N LEU A 41 2.62 0.33 25.42
CA LEU A 41 1.31 0.17 26.04
C LEU A 41 1.36 0.33 27.57
N ASP A 42 2.45 -0.08 28.22
CA ASP A 42 2.65 0.13 29.66
C ASP A 42 2.86 1.61 30.02
N GLU A 43 3.48 2.37 29.12
CA GLU A 43 3.72 3.81 29.29
C GLU A 43 2.47 4.62 28.99
N VAL A 44 1.87 4.40 27.80
CA VAL A 44 0.76 5.22 27.27
C VAL A 44 -0.57 4.87 27.92
N LYS A 45 -0.81 3.59 28.20
CA LYS A 45 -2.07 3.04 28.76
C LYS A 45 -3.30 3.54 27.99
N PRO A 46 -3.40 3.34 26.68
CA PRO A 46 -4.50 3.85 25.87
C PRO A 46 -5.80 3.14 26.19
N ASP A 47 -6.93 3.83 26.01
CA ASP A 47 -8.28 3.27 26.14
C ASP A 47 -8.71 2.43 24.93
N LEU A 48 -8.06 2.64 23.78
CA LEU A 48 -8.32 1.95 22.51
C LEU A 48 -7.06 1.94 21.65
N ILE A 49 -6.79 0.80 21.02
CA ILE A 49 -5.79 0.69 19.96
C ILE A 49 -6.48 0.61 18.60
N ILE A 50 -6.00 1.38 17.64
CA ILE A 50 -6.41 1.28 16.22
C ILE A 50 -5.26 0.66 15.46
N VAL A 51 -5.53 -0.44 14.76
CA VAL A 51 -4.60 -1.09 13.83
C VAL A 51 -5.18 -1.04 12.42
N GLN A 52 -4.33 -0.81 11.39
CA GLN A 52 -4.80 -0.69 10.02
C GLN A 52 -4.11 -1.68 9.09
N GLY A 53 -4.92 -2.40 8.29
CA GLY A 53 -4.44 -3.31 7.25
C GLY A 53 -4.11 -4.70 7.76
N ASP A 54 -3.01 -5.30 7.22
CA ASP A 54 -2.75 -6.74 7.32
C ASP A 54 -1.28 -7.13 7.51
N THR A 55 -0.40 -6.17 7.77
CA THR A 55 1.02 -6.47 8.00
C THR A 55 1.26 -7.22 9.31
N THR A 56 2.43 -7.83 9.45
CA THR A 56 2.84 -8.48 10.71
C THR A 56 2.81 -7.51 11.89
N THR A 57 3.13 -6.22 11.68
CA THR A 57 3.04 -5.17 12.70
C THR A 57 1.60 -4.88 13.13
N VAL A 58 0.64 -4.98 12.23
CA VAL A 58 -0.80 -4.86 12.54
C VAL A 58 -1.24 -5.98 13.48
N PHE A 59 -0.93 -7.21 13.10
CA PHE A 59 -1.27 -8.36 13.92
C PHE A 59 -0.59 -8.31 15.30
N THR A 60 0.71 -8.00 15.36
CA THR A 60 1.44 -7.92 16.63
C THR A 60 0.97 -6.77 17.51
N GLY A 61 0.61 -5.62 16.92
CA GLY A 61 0.01 -4.50 17.65
C GLY A 61 -1.33 -4.89 18.28
N ALA A 62 -2.19 -5.57 17.52
CA ALA A 62 -3.45 -6.08 18.03
C ALA A 62 -3.24 -7.15 19.12
N LEU A 63 -2.30 -8.08 18.93
CA LEU A 63 -1.99 -9.12 19.91
C LEU A 63 -1.44 -8.53 21.21
N ALA A 64 -0.58 -7.53 21.16
CA ALA A 64 -0.07 -6.82 22.33
C ALA A 64 -1.20 -6.14 23.12
N ALA A 65 -2.10 -5.45 22.41
CA ALA A 65 -3.29 -4.83 23.01
C ALA A 65 -4.19 -5.87 23.69
N PHE A 66 -4.44 -7.00 23.02
CA PHE A 66 -5.21 -8.11 23.59
C PHE A 66 -4.59 -8.63 24.88
N TYR A 67 -3.27 -8.82 24.97
CA TYR A 67 -2.59 -9.25 26.19
C TYR A 67 -2.71 -8.24 27.34
N LYS A 68 -2.84 -6.96 27.03
CA LYS A 68 -3.06 -5.89 28.01
C LYS A 68 -4.55 -5.62 28.28
N GLN A 69 -5.46 -6.39 27.66
CA GLN A 69 -6.93 -6.21 27.76
C GLN A 69 -7.39 -4.81 27.32
N ILE A 70 -6.71 -4.23 26.35
CA ILE A 70 -7.05 -2.94 25.74
C ILE A 70 -7.93 -3.22 24.51
N PRO A 71 -9.10 -2.54 24.37
CA PRO A 71 -9.97 -2.66 23.21
C PRO A 71 -9.23 -2.37 21.89
N ILE A 72 -9.61 -3.08 20.81
CA ILE A 72 -8.95 -3.02 19.51
C ILE A 72 -9.97 -2.67 18.43
N ALA A 73 -9.68 -1.64 17.63
CA ALA A 73 -10.36 -1.36 16.38
C ALA A 73 -9.47 -1.72 15.19
N HIS A 74 -9.97 -2.56 14.29
CA HIS A 74 -9.29 -2.95 13.06
C HIS A 74 -9.84 -2.17 11.87
N LEU A 75 -9.06 -1.24 11.35
CA LEU A 75 -9.36 -0.48 10.15
C LEU A 75 -8.91 -1.28 8.91
N GLU A 76 -9.70 -1.24 7.85
CA GLU A 76 -9.54 -2.07 6.64
C GLU A 76 -9.83 -3.55 6.89
N ALA A 77 -10.73 -3.82 7.83
CA ALA A 77 -11.11 -5.17 8.26
C ALA A 77 -11.96 -5.90 7.21
N GLY A 78 -11.84 -7.23 7.17
CA GLY A 78 -12.73 -8.08 6.39
C GLY A 78 -12.35 -8.30 4.93
N LEU A 79 -11.22 -7.80 4.45
CA LEU A 79 -10.66 -8.19 3.15
C LEU A 79 -10.21 -9.66 3.22
N ARG A 80 -10.58 -10.48 2.22
CA ARG A 80 -10.23 -11.91 2.16
C ARG A 80 -9.87 -12.32 0.74
N SER A 81 -8.79 -13.09 0.61
CA SER A 81 -8.44 -13.80 -0.61
C SER A 81 -9.04 -15.22 -0.65
N GLY A 82 -9.25 -15.82 0.52
CA GLY A 82 -9.68 -17.21 0.68
C GLY A 82 -8.53 -18.22 0.60
N ASP A 83 -7.29 -17.77 0.40
CA ASP A 83 -6.09 -18.61 0.40
C ASP A 83 -5.10 -18.12 1.48
N LYS A 84 -4.90 -18.92 2.54
CA LYS A 84 -4.04 -18.59 3.66
C LYS A 84 -2.57 -18.32 3.31
N TYR A 85 -2.16 -18.67 2.10
CA TYR A 85 -0.80 -18.48 1.60
C TYR A 85 -0.70 -17.40 0.50
N SER A 86 -1.82 -16.74 0.15
CA SER A 86 -1.83 -15.72 -0.90
C SER A 86 -2.82 -14.58 -0.59
N PRO A 87 -2.32 -13.36 -0.29
CA PRO A 87 -0.92 -12.99 -0.02
C PRO A 87 -0.41 -13.57 1.29
N PHE A 88 0.89 -13.86 1.37
CA PHE A 88 1.53 -14.41 2.56
C PHE A 88 2.53 -13.41 3.15
N PRO A 89 2.46 -13.10 4.47
CA PRO A 89 1.59 -13.67 5.53
C PRO A 89 0.27 -12.89 5.74
N GLU A 90 -0.06 -11.94 4.87
CA GLU A 90 -1.09 -10.91 5.06
C GLU A 90 -2.49 -11.50 5.27
N GLU A 91 -2.86 -12.56 4.52
CA GLU A 91 -4.20 -13.17 4.69
C GLU A 91 -4.42 -13.68 6.10
N MET A 92 -3.44 -14.38 6.67
CA MET A 92 -3.55 -14.89 8.04
C MET A 92 -3.47 -13.76 9.08
N ASN A 93 -2.64 -12.75 8.87
CA ASN A 93 -2.58 -11.60 9.75
C ASN A 93 -3.95 -10.92 9.89
N ARG A 94 -4.66 -10.69 8.76
CA ARG A 94 -5.99 -10.04 8.79
C ARG A 94 -7.07 -10.92 9.40
N ILE A 95 -7.03 -12.23 9.17
CA ILE A 95 -7.96 -13.18 9.81
C ILE A 95 -7.74 -13.19 11.32
N LEU A 96 -6.52 -13.40 11.79
CA LEU A 96 -6.20 -13.46 13.20
C LEU A 96 -6.51 -12.12 13.91
N THR A 97 -6.18 -10.99 13.28
CA THR A 97 -6.54 -9.67 13.80
C THR A 97 -8.05 -9.52 13.95
N SER A 98 -8.83 -9.97 12.95
CA SER A 98 -10.30 -9.89 13.03
C SER A 98 -10.88 -10.68 14.22
N HIS A 99 -10.28 -11.81 14.59
CA HIS A 99 -10.77 -12.62 15.73
C HIS A 99 -10.43 -12.04 17.11
N ILE A 100 -9.43 -11.16 17.21
CA ILE A 100 -9.07 -10.52 18.48
C ILE A 100 -9.55 -9.07 18.58
N ALA A 101 -9.98 -8.46 17.48
CA ALA A 101 -10.50 -7.09 17.48
C ALA A 101 -11.93 -6.99 18.04
N ASP A 102 -12.23 -5.86 18.70
CA ASP A 102 -13.53 -5.54 19.24
C ASP A 102 -14.42 -4.79 18.25
N TYR A 103 -13.82 -3.95 17.40
CA TYR A 103 -14.49 -3.16 16.37
C TYR A 103 -13.84 -3.40 15.01
N HIS A 104 -14.68 -3.51 13.97
CA HIS A 104 -14.24 -3.80 12.61
C HIS A 104 -14.71 -2.68 11.69
N TRP A 105 -13.78 -1.89 11.19
CA TRP A 105 -14.05 -0.84 10.22
C TRP A 105 -13.76 -1.37 8.82
N ALA A 106 -14.83 -1.88 8.19
CA ALA A 106 -14.76 -2.55 6.89
C ALA A 106 -14.76 -1.53 5.74
N PRO A 107 -13.92 -1.71 4.69
CA PRO A 107 -13.89 -0.78 3.57
C PRO A 107 -15.10 -0.93 2.63
N THR A 108 -15.76 -2.09 2.61
CA THR A 108 -16.87 -2.37 1.69
C THR A 108 -17.91 -3.29 2.33
N GLU A 109 -19.12 -3.33 1.74
CA GLU A 109 -20.13 -4.32 2.11
C GLU A 109 -19.65 -5.76 1.93
N LYS A 110 -18.84 -6.04 0.90
CA LYS A 110 -18.24 -7.37 0.71
C LYS A 110 -17.32 -7.75 1.86
N ALA A 111 -16.51 -6.82 2.35
CA ALA A 111 -15.66 -7.03 3.52
C ALA A 111 -16.50 -7.27 4.80
N LYS A 112 -17.59 -6.53 5.00
CA LYS A 112 -18.58 -6.79 6.07
C LYS A 112 -19.13 -8.20 5.98
N GLN A 113 -19.55 -8.65 4.79
CA GLN A 113 -20.09 -10.00 4.60
C GLN A 113 -19.08 -11.10 4.92
N ASN A 114 -17.80 -10.90 4.60
CA ASN A 114 -16.74 -11.83 4.98
C ASN A 114 -16.63 -11.97 6.52
N LEU A 115 -16.67 -10.85 7.25
CA LEU A 115 -16.62 -10.85 8.72
C LEU A 115 -17.85 -11.54 9.34
N LEU A 116 -19.05 -11.30 8.80
CA LEU A 116 -20.28 -11.97 9.24
C LEU A 116 -20.19 -13.48 9.01
N ALA A 117 -19.65 -13.91 7.87
CA ALA A 117 -19.47 -15.33 7.56
C ALA A 117 -18.47 -16.02 8.51
N GLU A 118 -17.54 -15.28 9.10
CA GLU A 118 -16.59 -15.74 10.13
C GLU A 118 -17.15 -15.65 11.56
N GLY A 119 -18.41 -15.26 11.73
CA GLY A 119 -19.09 -15.22 13.02
C GLY A 119 -18.88 -13.94 13.81
N ILE A 120 -18.30 -12.90 13.20
CA ILE A 120 -18.23 -11.58 13.86
C ILE A 120 -19.63 -10.98 13.92
N LYS A 121 -20.00 -10.46 15.09
CA LYS A 121 -21.33 -9.87 15.32
C LYS A 121 -21.51 -8.58 14.53
N GLU A 122 -22.69 -8.41 13.93
CA GLU A 122 -22.99 -7.25 13.08
C GLU A 122 -22.81 -5.91 13.80
N GLU A 123 -23.20 -5.83 15.08
CA GLU A 123 -23.05 -4.63 15.92
C GLU A 123 -21.61 -4.15 16.11
N LYS A 124 -20.62 -5.01 15.80
CA LYS A 124 -19.19 -4.70 15.87
C LYS A 124 -18.58 -4.30 14.52
N ILE A 125 -19.37 -4.32 13.45
CA ILE A 125 -18.89 -4.08 12.08
C ILE A 125 -19.49 -2.79 11.54
N PHE A 126 -18.61 -1.87 11.10
CA PHE A 126 -18.98 -0.57 10.53
C PHE A 126 -18.38 -0.48 9.12
N VAL A 127 -19.20 -0.20 8.12
CA VAL A 127 -18.71 0.06 6.76
C VAL A 127 -18.33 1.52 6.66
N VAL A 128 -17.03 1.80 6.60
CA VAL A 128 -16.45 3.15 6.66
C VAL A 128 -15.75 3.56 5.37
N GLN A 129 -15.77 2.70 4.35
CA GLN A 129 -15.01 2.83 3.11
C GLN A 129 -13.49 2.76 3.35
N ASN A 130 -12.67 3.12 2.34
CA ASN A 130 -11.22 3.04 2.46
C ASN A 130 -10.63 4.44 2.63
N THR A 131 -9.99 4.69 3.76
CA THR A 131 -9.37 5.97 4.13
C THR A 131 -8.25 6.40 3.20
N VAL A 132 -7.71 5.49 2.36
CA VAL A 132 -6.70 5.85 1.35
C VAL A 132 -7.22 6.87 0.34
N ILE A 133 -8.55 6.86 0.07
CA ILE A 133 -9.17 7.83 -0.84
C ILE A 133 -9.10 9.24 -0.24
N ASP A 134 -9.44 9.39 1.04
CA ASP A 134 -9.37 10.67 1.74
C ASP A 134 -7.94 11.18 1.82
N ALA A 135 -6.98 10.29 2.10
CA ALA A 135 -5.56 10.60 2.11
C ALA A 135 -5.08 11.08 0.72
N LEU A 136 -5.53 10.42 -0.36
CA LEU A 136 -5.22 10.83 -1.72
C LEU A 136 -5.79 12.22 -2.06
N LEU A 137 -7.03 12.49 -1.70
CA LEU A 137 -7.66 13.78 -1.92
C LEU A 137 -6.97 14.90 -1.13
N LEU A 138 -6.62 14.64 0.13
CA LEU A 138 -5.82 15.57 0.95
C LEU A 138 -4.44 15.82 0.34
N ALA A 139 -3.79 14.78 -0.17
CA ALA A 139 -2.51 14.92 -0.87
C ALA A 139 -2.64 15.82 -2.10
N LEU A 140 -3.70 15.68 -2.91
CA LEU A 140 -3.95 16.54 -4.06
C LEU A 140 -4.15 18.01 -3.65
N GLU A 141 -4.81 18.29 -2.52
CA GLU A 141 -4.93 19.64 -1.99
C GLU A 141 -3.58 20.24 -1.58
N LEU A 142 -2.72 19.43 -0.93
CA LEU A 142 -1.37 19.85 -0.56
C LEU A 142 -0.53 20.15 -1.81
N LEU A 143 -0.58 19.28 -2.82
CA LEU A 143 0.12 19.47 -4.10
C LEU A 143 -0.31 20.76 -4.81
N LYS A 144 -1.61 21.08 -4.81
CA LYS A 144 -2.12 22.34 -5.39
C LYS A 144 -1.54 23.56 -4.69
N LYS A 145 -1.37 23.53 -3.36
CA LYS A 145 -0.75 24.62 -2.59
C LYS A 145 0.74 24.77 -2.86
N GLU A 146 1.43 23.66 -3.08
CA GLU A 146 2.87 23.63 -3.36
C GLU A 146 3.21 24.11 -4.78
N GLY A 147 2.31 23.88 -5.73
CA GLY A 147 2.46 24.25 -7.14
C GLY A 147 3.13 23.15 -7.99
N ASP A 148 3.02 23.28 -9.30
CA ASP A 148 3.38 22.26 -10.28
C ASP A 148 4.86 22.25 -10.71
N SER A 149 5.63 23.30 -10.42
CA SER A 149 6.93 23.56 -11.06
C SER A 149 7.93 22.42 -10.91
N LYS A 150 8.11 21.91 -9.69
CA LYS A 150 9.07 20.83 -9.42
C LYS A 150 8.68 19.50 -10.07
N TYR A 151 7.37 19.23 -10.15
CA TYR A 151 6.84 18.02 -10.78
C TYR A 151 6.99 18.07 -12.29
N LYS A 152 6.68 19.21 -12.91
CA LYS A 152 6.89 19.43 -14.35
C LYS A 152 8.36 19.32 -14.74
N GLU A 153 9.28 19.82 -13.91
CA GLU A 153 10.72 19.68 -14.17
C GLU A 153 11.17 18.23 -14.06
N PHE A 154 10.64 17.49 -13.06
CA PHE A 154 10.95 16.06 -12.90
C PHE A 154 10.47 15.22 -14.09
N PHE A 155 9.28 15.52 -14.59
CA PHE A 155 8.64 14.81 -15.70
C PHE A 155 8.81 15.53 -17.04
N LYS A 156 9.84 16.34 -17.23
CA LYS A 156 10.04 17.21 -18.41
C LYS A 156 10.13 16.44 -19.75
N ASP A 157 10.52 15.17 -19.70
CA ASP A 157 10.64 14.31 -20.89
C ASP A 157 9.28 13.71 -21.31
N ILE A 158 8.18 14.00 -20.59
CA ILE A 158 6.83 13.54 -20.87
C ILE A 158 6.01 14.68 -21.47
N ASP A 159 5.38 14.42 -22.61
CA ASP A 159 4.50 15.40 -23.26
C ASP A 159 3.08 15.36 -22.66
N PHE A 160 2.81 16.28 -21.73
CA PHE A 160 1.51 16.42 -21.07
C PHE A 160 0.39 17.01 -21.96
N ASN A 161 0.65 17.34 -23.22
CA ASN A 161 -0.41 17.65 -24.18
C ASN A 161 -1.06 16.37 -24.73
N LYS A 162 -0.40 15.22 -24.60
CA LYS A 162 -0.93 13.90 -24.92
C LYS A 162 -1.66 13.27 -23.73
N LYS A 163 -2.40 12.19 -23.99
CA LYS A 163 -2.95 11.35 -22.92
C LYS A 163 -1.84 10.61 -22.23
N ILE A 164 -1.87 10.60 -20.89
CA ILE A 164 -0.90 9.89 -20.06
C ILE A 164 -1.54 8.60 -19.53
N VAL A 165 -0.87 7.48 -19.73
CA VAL A 165 -1.22 6.19 -19.12
C VAL A 165 -0.14 5.83 -18.11
N LEU A 166 -0.49 5.89 -16.82
CA LEU A 166 0.39 5.45 -15.74
C LEU A 166 0.28 3.94 -15.54
N ILE A 167 1.41 3.25 -15.53
CA ILE A 167 1.50 1.80 -15.38
C ILE A 167 2.14 1.47 -14.04
N THR A 168 1.51 0.56 -13.27
CA THR A 168 2.10 -0.07 -12.09
C THR A 168 1.91 -1.58 -12.17
N ALA A 169 3.00 -2.35 -12.24
CA ALA A 169 2.96 -3.80 -12.25
C ALA A 169 4.24 -4.37 -11.63
N HIS A 170 4.09 -5.14 -10.54
CA HIS A 170 5.24 -5.69 -9.79
C HIS A 170 4.86 -6.84 -8.86
N ARG A 171 3.67 -7.40 -8.96
CA ARG A 171 3.19 -8.45 -8.06
C ARG A 171 3.94 -9.75 -8.30
N ARG A 172 4.39 -10.40 -7.22
CA ARG A 172 5.21 -11.62 -7.27
C ARG A 172 4.48 -12.80 -7.93
N GLU A 173 3.18 -12.91 -7.70
CA GLU A 173 2.31 -13.94 -8.31
C GLU A 173 2.21 -13.83 -9.83
N SER A 174 2.61 -12.69 -10.40
CA SER A 174 2.62 -12.47 -11.85
C SER A 174 3.98 -12.75 -12.50
N PHE A 175 5.04 -13.07 -11.76
CA PHE A 175 6.39 -13.23 -12.33
C PHE A 175 6.43 -14.39 -13.35
N GLY A 176 7.37 -14.29 -14.30
CA GLY A 176 7.50 -15.21 -15.44
C GLY A 176 6.63 -14.81 -16.63
N GLU A 177 6.07 -15.78 -17.32
CA GLU A 177 5.28 -15.59 -18.54
C GLU A 177 4.10 -14.60 -18.38
N PRO A 178 3.30 -14.61 -17.29
CA PRO A 178 2.25 -13.62 -17.11
C PRO A 178 2.76 -12.19 -17.09
N PHE A 179 3.92 -11.93 -16.48
CA PHE A 179 4.50 -10.60 -16.44
C PHE A 179 5.08 -10.16 -17.79
N GLU A 180 5.68 -11.09 -18.54
CA GLU A 180 6.09 -10.85 -19.93
C GLU A 180 4.91 -10.49 -20.82
N ASN A 181 3.77 -11.17 -20.65
CA ASN A 181 2.53 -10.87 -21.37
C ASN A 181 2.02 -9.46 -21.07
N ILE A 182 2.09 -9.00 -19.82
CA ILE A 182 1.77 -7.61 -19.46
C ILE A 182 2.69 -6.64 -20.20
N CYS A 183 4.00 -6.86 -20.20
CA CYS A 183 4.95 -6.00 -20.90
C CYS A 183 4.75 -6.00 -22.43
N ASN A 184 4.46 -7.15 -23.02
CA ASN A 184 4.14 -7.27 -24.45
C ASN A 184 2.84 -6.52 -24.80
N ALA A 185 1.81 -6.58 -23.95
CA ALA A 185 0.60 -5.80 -24.14
C ALA A 185 0.86 -4.29 -24.12
N VAL A 186 1.71 -3.82 -23.19
CA VAL A 186 2.13 -2.40 -23.17
C VAL A 186 2.87 -2.03 -24.45
N LYS A 187 3.79 -2.87 -24.95
CA LYS A 187 4.49 -2.67 -26.20
C LYS A 187 3.56 -2.60 -27.41
N GLU A 188 2.57 -3.47 -27.48
CA GLU A 188 1.57 -3.47 -28.54
C GLU A 188 0.69 -2.20 -28.48
N LEU A 189 0.23 -1.82 -27.29
CA LEU A 189 -0.56 -0.62 -27.07
C LEU A 189 0.23 0.66 -27.42
N SER A 190 1.52 0.73 -27.07
CA SER A 190 2.37 1.87 -27.40
C SER A 190 2.54 2.06 -28.91
N SER A 191 2.63 0.96 -29.66
CA SER A 191 2.70 1.00 -31.13
C SER A 191 1.36 1.38 -31.75
N LYS A 192 0.25 0.95 -31.16
CA LYS A 192 -1.10 1.24 -31.65
C LYS A 192 -1.54 2.69 -31.36
N TYR A 193 -1.02 3.28 -30.29
CA TYR A 193 -1.39 4.61 -29.82
C TYR A 193 -0.15 5.52 -29.70
N PRO A 194 0.47 5.96 -30.79
CA PRO A 194 1.70 6.75 -30.75
C PRO A 194 1.52 8.17 -30.15
N ASP A 195 0.29 8.63 -30.06
CA ASP A 195 -0.13 9.89 -29.44
C ASP A 195 -0.49 9.77 -27.95
N VAL A 196 -0.21 8.63 -27.33
CA VAL A 196 -0.34 8.38 -25.88
C VAL A 196 1.05 8.20 -25.28
N GLU A 197 1.32 8.83 -24.14
CA GLU A 197 2.52 8.63 -23.33
C GLU A 197 2.27 7.57 -22.25
N PHE A 198 3.10 6.55 -22.18
CA PHE A 198 3.05 5.49 -21.19
C PHE A 198 4.14 5.72 -20.15
N VAL A 199 3.77 5.96 -18.90
CA VAL A 199 4.71 6.24 -17.82
C VAL A 199 4.75 5.04 -16.87
N TYR A 200 5.92 4.43 -16.72
CA TYR A 200 6.08 3.24 -15.90
C TYR A 200 7.18 3.43 -14.85
N PRO A 201 6.84 3.77 -13.59
CA PRO A 201 7.76 3.68 -12.47
C PRO A 201 8.13 2.22 -12.22
N VAL A 202 9.36 1.83 -12.59
CA VAL A 202 9.81 0.43 -12.59
C VAL A 202 10.29 0.03 -11.21
N HIS A 203 9.64 -0.97 -10.62
CA HIS A 203 10.01 -1.49 -9.30
C HIS A 203 11.44 -2.05 -9.29
N LEU A 204 12.19 -1.84 -8.18
CA LEU A 204 13.61 -2.18 -8.07
C LEU A 204 13.93 -3.69 -8.08
N ASN A 205 12.91 -4.55 -7.95
CA ASN A 205 13.11 -6.00 -7.99
C ASN A 205 13.75 -6.42 -9.32
N PRO A 206 14.88 -7.16 -9.31
CA PRO A 206 15.55 -7.62 -10.53
C PRO A 206 14.63 -8.36 -11.50
N ASN A 207 13.72 -9.22 -10.98
CA ASN A 207 12.75 -9.96 -11.80
C ASN A 207 11.77 -9.05 -12.56
N VAL A 208 11.51 -7.84 -12.05
CA VAL A 208 10.71 -6.83 -12.73
C VAL A 208 11.56 -6.06 -13.72
N ARG A 209 12.71 -5.53 -13.26
CA ARG A 209 13.59 -4.68 -14.10
C ARG A 209 14.06 -5.39 -15.35
N GLU A 210 14.55 -6.62 -15.23
CA GLU A 210 15.06 -7.39 -16.35
C GLU A 210 14.02 -7.51 -17.47
N VAL A 211 12.81 -7.92 -17.14
CA VAL A 211 11.74 -8.12 -18.12
C VAL A 211 11.29 -6.79 -18.74
N VAL A 212 11.05 -5.77 -17.89
CA VAL A 212 10.56 -4.45 -18.32
C VAL A 212 11.57 -3.81 -19.29
N TYR A 213 12.85 -3.73 -18.90
CA TYR A 213 13.87 -3.09 -19.75
C TYR A 213 14.13 -3.90 -21.01
N ARG A 214 14.10 -5.23 -20.96
CA ARG A 214 14.27 -6.08 -22.14
C ARG A 214 13.17 -5.86 -23.18
N ILE A 215 11.92 -5.69 -22.76
CA ILE A 215 10.77 -5.62 -23.67
C ILE A 215 10.41 -4.19 -24.08
N LEU A 216 10.54 -3.21 -23.16
CA LEU A 216 10.01 -1.87 -23.33
C LEU A 216 11.06 -0.78 -23.56
N SER A 217 12.35 -1.07 -23.39
CA SER A 217 13.40 -0.06 -23.67
C SER A 217 13.41 0.41 -25.10
N GLY A 218 13.67 1.71 -25.29
CA GLY A 218 13.82 2.31 -26.61
C GLY A 218 12.51 2.60 -27.35
N ILE A 219 11.36 2.37 -26.73
CA ILE A 219 10.06 2.74 -27.28
C ILE A 219 9.82 4.23 -26.96
N SER A 220 9.65 5.06 -27.97
CA SER A 220 9.69 6.52 -27.86
C SER A 220 8.63 7.13 -26.96
N ASN A 221 7.45 6.51 -26.86
CA ASN A 221 6.35 6.95 -26.03
C ASN A 221 6.16 6.08 -24.76
N VAL A 222 7.18 5.31 -24.36
CA VAL A 222 7.20 4.54 -23.11
C VAL A 222 8.34 5.06 -22.22
N HIS A 223 8.00 5.70 -21.13
CA HIS A 223 8.92 6.30 -20.18
C HIS A 223 9.14 5.36 -19.00
N LEU A 224 10.27 4.64 -18.99
CA LEU A 224 10.68 3.80 -17.87
C LEU A 224 11.45 4.68 -16.88
N ILE A 225 10.87 4.89 -15.72
CA ILE A 225 11.44 5.78 -14.69
C ILE A 225 11.70 5.00 -13.39
N GLU A 226 12.53 5.56 -12.51
CA GLU A 226 12.75 5.00 -11.19
C GLU A 226 11.47 5.10 -10.33
N PRO A 227 11.34 4.26 -9.27
CA PRO A 227 10.20 4.35 -8.36
C PRO A 227 10.01 5.75 -7.81
N LEU A 228 8.76 6.20 -7.80
CA LEU A 228 8.41 7.56 -7.40
C LEU A 228 8.20 7.67 -5.89
N GLU A 229 8.59 8.79 -5.33
CA GLU A 229 8.13 9.21 -4.02
C GLU A 229 6.63 9.51 -4.04
N TYR A 230 5.98 9.41 -2.89
CA TYR A 230 4.52 9.53 -2.77
C TYR A 230 3.95 10.80 -3.44
N PRO A 231 4.47 12.02 -3.23
CA PRO A 231 3.92 13.23 -3.86
C PRO A 231 4.04 13.21 -5.39
N TYR A 232 5.14 12.66 -5.95
CA TYR A 232 5.30 12.53 -7.41
C TYR A 232 4.34 11.49 -7.98
N MET A 233 4.13 10.37 -7.27
CA MET A 233 3.15 9.37 -7.67
C MET A 233 1.74 9.96 -7.68
N VAL A 234 1.33 10.66 -6.65
CA VAL A 234 0.01 11.33 -6.59
C VAL A 234 -0.14 12.37 -7.68
N TRP A 235 0.92 13.15 -7.95
CA TRP A 235 0.89 14.17 -8.99
C TRP A 235 0.69 13.57 -10.38
N ILE A 236 1.47 12.54 -10.75
CA ILE A 236 1.34 11.88 -12.06
C ILE A 236 0.00 11.13 -12.19
N MET A 237 -0.51 10.50 -11.13
CA MET A 237 -1.85 9.91 -11.11
C MET A 237 -2.92 10.94 -11.47
N ASN A 238 -2.83 12.14 -10.91
CA ASN A 238 -3.78 13.24 -11.19
C ASN A 238 -3.67 13.80 -12.62
N LYS A 239 -2.56 13.57 -13.31
CA LYS A 239 -2.35 13.95 -14.71
C LYS A 239 -2.68 12.80 -15.68
N SER A 240 -2.87 11.61 -15.19
CA SER A 240 -3.17 10.42 -16.00
C SER A 240 -4.65 10.38 -16.42
N TYR A 241 -4.88 9.66 -17.53
CA TYR A 241 -6.20 9.50 -18.16
C TYR A 241 -7.05 8.44 -17.47
#